data_948541fbcb06682fd5fe4e7535bca106
#
_entry.id   948541fbcb06682fd5fe4e7535bca106
#
_cell.length_a   1.000
_cell.length_b   1.000
_cell.length_c   1.000
_cell.angle_alpha   90.00
_cell.angle_beta   90.00
_cell.angle_gamma   90.00
#
_symmetry.space_group_name_H-M   'P 1'
#
loop_
_entity.id
_entity.type
_entity.pdbx_description
1 polymer ?
#
loop_
_entity_poly.entity_id
_entity_poly.type
_entity_poly.pdbx_seq_one_letter_code
_entity_poly.pdbx_strand_id
1 'polypeptide(L)' 'MARAVTTFTWQGKDRNGQARKGEISAASIADAKNMLRRQGISANKVKKLSTPL' A
#
# COMPACT_ATOMS: atom_id res chain seq x y z
N MET A 1 16.54 -3.99 16.09
CA MET A 1 16.67 -2.67 15.53
C MET A 1 15.36 -2.19 14.93
N ALA A 2 14.85 -1.08 15.41
CA ALA A 2 13.55 -0.61 14.99
C ALA A 2 13.64 0.11 13.66
N ARG A 3 12.87 -0.32 12.72
CA ARG A 3 12.74 0.35 11.44
C ARG A 3 11.53 1.25 11.47
N ALA A 4 11.70 2.45 10.97
CA ALA A 4 10.57 3.35 10.82
C ALA A 4 9.73 2.86 9.64
N VAL A 5 8.73 2.06 9.95
CA VAL A 5 7.81 1.58 8.92
C VAL A 5 6.52 2.36 9.05
N THR A 6 6.02 2.80 7.93
CA THR A 6 4.77 3.55 7.89
C THR A 6 3.69 2.68 7.28
N THR A 7 2.50 2.74 7.87
CA THR A 7 1.37 2.04 7.30
C THR A 7 0.71 2.93 6.26
N PHE A 8 0.45 2.35 5.10
CA PHE A 8 -0.21 3.04 4.01
C PHE A 8 -1.51 2.35 3.69
N THR A 9 -2.53 3.13 3.37
CA THR A 9 -3.76 2.59 2.83
C THR A 9 -3.71 2.72 1.32
N TRP A 10 -4.19 1.71 0.63
CA TRP A 10 -4.13 1.69 -0.81
C TRP A 10 -5.45 1.28 -1.40
N GLN A 11 -5.70 1.74 -2.60
CA GLN A 11 -6.85 1.35 -3.38
C GLN A 11 -6.39 1.09 -4.80
N GLY A 12 -6.90 0.03 -5.38
CA GLY A 12 -6.53 -0.31 -6.73
C GLY A 12 -7.36 -1.46 -7.23
N LYS A 13 -6.88 -2.10 -8.28
CA LYS A 13 -7.55 -3.25 -8.87
C LYS A 13 -6.60 -4.42 -8.96
N ASP A 14 -7.14 -5.59 -8.77
CA ASP A 14 -6.35 -6.80 -8.89
C ASP A 14 -6.29 -7.24 -10.37
N ARG A 15 -5.71 -8.42 -10.60
CA ARG A 15 -5.54 -8.92 -11.97
C ARG A 15 -6.87 -9.17 -12.66
N ASN A 16 -7.90 -9.45 -11.89
CA ASN A 16 -9.23 -9.70 -12.44
C ASN A 16 -10.00 -8.42 -12.71
N GLY A 17 -9.42 -7.28 -12.35
CA GLY A 17 -10.11 -6.01 -12.55
C GLY A 17 -11.06 -5.66 -11.42
N GLN A 18 -10.99 -6.40 -10.32
CA GLN A 18 -11.85 -6.12 -9.18
C GLN A 18 -11.22 -5.06 -8.28
N ALA A 19 -12.04 -4.14 -7.83
CA ALA A 19 -11.56 -3.10 -6.93
C ALA A 19 -11.15 -3.72 -5.60
N ARG A 20 -9.94 -3.39 -5.17
CA ARG A 20 -9.40 -3.87 -3.91
C ARG A 20 -8.87 -2.71 -3.11
N LYS A 21 -8.89 -2.85 -1.82
CA LYS A 21 -8.33 -1.86 -0.92
C LYS A 21 -7.81 -2.57 0.31
N GLY A 22 -6.85 -1.94 0.95
CA GLY A 22 -6.25 -2.55 2.13
C GLY A 22 -5.19 -1.67 2.71
N GLU A 23 -4.40 -2.25 3.59
CA GLU A 23 -3.31 -1.56 4.24
C GLU A 23 -2.03 -2.32 4.03
N ILE A 24 -0.94 -1.56 3.92
CA ILE A 24 0.36 -2.16 3.71
C ILE A 24 1.39 -1.35 4.48
N SER A 25 2.36 -2.04 5.07
CA SER A 25 3.45 -1.38 5.77
C SER A 25 4.65 -1.31 4.86
N ALA A 26 5.20 -0.13 4.73
CA ALA A 26 6.37 0.06 3.88
C ALA A 26 7.15 1.26 4.36
N ALA A 27 8.39 1.37 3.90
CA ALA A 27 9.24 2.49 4.27
C ALA A 27 8.83 3.77 3.54
N SER A 28 8.25 3.62 2.36
CA SER A 28 7.84 4.77 1.58
C SER A 28 6.69 4.37 0.66
N ILE A 29 6.09 5.39 0.05
CA ILE A 29 5.00 5.14 -0.90
C ILE A 29 5.51 4.32 -2.08
N ALA A 30 6.71 4.61 -2.55
CA ALA A 30 7.28 3.86 -3.66
C ALA A 30 7.42 2.39 -3.31
N ASP A 31 7.88 2.10 -2.10
CA ASP A 31 8.00 0.72 -1.66
C ASP A 31 6.64 0.05 -1.58
N ALA A 32 5.64 0.77 -1.06
CA ALA A 32 4.30 0.22 -0.95
C ALA A 32 3.76 -0.14 -2.34
N LYS A 33 3.96 0.75 -3.30
CA LYS A 33 3.52 0.48 -4.67
C LYS A 33 4.22 -0.72 -5.25
N ASN A 34 5.52 -0.83 -5.03
CA ASN A 34 6.28 -1.96 -5.54
C ASN A 34 5.77 -3.28 -4.97
N MET A 35 5.48 -3.31 -3.69
CA MET A 35 4.96 -4.51 -3.07
C MET A 35 3.61 -4.90 -3.64
N LEU A 36 2.75 -3.92 -3.90
CA LEU A 36 1.45 -4.19 -4.47
C LEU A 36 1.58 -4.71 -5.89
N ARG A 37 2.49 -4.14 -6.67
CA ARG A 37 2.72 -4.61 -8.03
C ARG A 37 3.17 -6.06 -8.06
N ARG A 38 3.99 -6.44 -7.10
CA ARG A 38 4.44 -7.83 -7.00
C ARG A 38 3.28 -8.77 -6.74
N GLN A 39 2.28 -8.31 -6.07
CA GLN A 39 1.10 -9.12 -5.79
C GLN A 39 0.09 -9.08 -6.94
N GLY A 40 0.40 -8.34 -7.98
CA GLY A 40 -0.50 -8.24 -9.13
C GLY A 40 -1.58 -7.20 -8.96
N ILE A 41 -1.36 -6.25 -8.08
CA ILE A 41 -2.36 -5.21 -7.81
C ILE A 41 -1.91 -3.90 -8.44
N SER A 42 -2.82 -3.28 -9.18
CA SER A 42 -2.60 -1.96 -9.74
C SER A 42 -3.16 -0.93 -8.78
N ALA A 43 -2.28 -0.37 -7.95
CA ALA A 43 -2.71 0.61 -6.98
C ALA A 43 -2.93 1.96 -7.66
N ASN A 44 -4.14 2.45 -7.58
CA ASN A 44 -4.48 3.76 -8.10
C ASN A 44 -4.19 4.86 -7.09
N LYS A 45 -4.37 4.54 -5.82
CA LYS A 45 -4.16 5.50 -4.76
C LYS A 45 -3.44 4.83 -3.60
N VAL A 46 -2.42 5.51 -3.11
CA VAL A 46 -1.72 5.07 -1.91
C VAL A 46 -1.60 6.28 -1.01
N LYS A 47 -2.07 6.14 0.21
CA LYS A 47 -2.04 7.23 1.18
C LYS A 47 -1.34 6.79 2.45
N LYS A 48 -0.64 7.71 3.04
CA LYS A 48 -0.03 7.47 4.33
C LYS A 48 -1.11 7.45 5.39
N LEU A 49 -1.15 6.38 6.15
CA LEU A 49 -2.10 6.27 7.24
C LEU A 49 -1.53 6.95 8.45
N SER A 50 -2.14 8.04 8.85
CA SER A 50 -1.77 8.74 10.08
C SER A 50 -2.56 8.15 11.22
N THR A 51 -1.84 7.69 12.22
CA THR A 51 -2.48 7.20 13.42
C THR A 51 -2.40 8.28 14.47
N PRO A 52 -3.49 8.97 14.76
CA PRO A 52 -3.46 9.95 15.82
C PRO A 52 -3.32 9.26 17.16
N LEU A 53 -2.62 9.90 18.01
CA LEU A 53 -2.44 9.39 19.36
C LEU A 53 -3.66 9.62 20.22
#